data_c9d53383b4ca6685f58d05d6f69ea109
#
_entry.id   c9d53383b4ca6685f58d05d6f69ea109
#
_cell.length_a   1.000
_cell.length_b   1.000
_cell.length_c   1.000
_cell.angle_alpha   90.00
_cell.angle_beta   90.00
_cell.angle_gamma   90.00
#
_symmetry.space_group_name_H-M   'P 1'
#
loop_
_entity.id
_entity.type
_entity.pdbx_description
1 polymer ?
#
loop_
_entity_poly.entity_id
_entity_poly.type
_entity_poly.pdbx_seq_one_letter_code
_entity_poly.pdbx_strand_id
1 'polypeptide(L)'
;MGVNVRSTINTFVNDGLIAATDMRSSDGIQINANVKTLINKRTIEGHTTSIKSLGGTIETLTNEGIMNGKSTGIYMSGGRVKTLINKGTINHTDSSVSWGAGIKLENGSTIENIINTGTVNSNGFGIAVTHGKFGTLTIKDGGMVYGKYEGIGVGQWQTLGDLYIDGSSSNGTVSGIYSDQRGISLDANSRTQKIELKNGGIIKGKVHGIRLDNGASLSGEMILSGKGSRVEGGSGAGILNRSGKIEGSITIKDGATVTATSNRAIVNYRSGSITGGITVSGENTKLEGNIINTGDASIGSDIKIEGGAKVEGGLVNQDNGSISGSVQVSGGSSIDSITNEGNGAISGSITVDKDSKLDSITNTSTSSTGISGSITNNSDN
;
A
#
# COMPACT_ATOMS: atom_id res chain seq x y z
N MET A 1 -24.89 17.71 17.83
CA MET A 1 -24.27 16.50 18.38
C MET A 1 -25.37 15.51 18.76
N GLY A 2 -25.28 14.29 18.27
CA GLY A 2 -26.26 13.24 18.54
C GLY A 2 -26.09 12.65 19.95
N VAL A 3 -24.95 12.02 20.22
CA VAL A 3 -24.63 11.39 21.52
C VAL A 3 -23.26 11.84 22.02
N ASN A 4 -23.14 12.09 23.33
CA ASN A 4 -21.87 12.39 23.97
C ASN A 4 -21.59 11.40 25.11
N VAL A 5 -20.57 10.57 24.93
CA VAL A 5 -20.13 9.60 25.94
C VAL A 5 -19.06 10.25 26.82
N ARG A 6 -19.44 10.60 28.07
CA ARG A 6 -18.57 11.30 29.04
C ARG A 6 -18.15 10.44 30.25
N SER A 7 -18.70 9.25 30.36
CA SER A 7 -18.35 8.27 31.40
C SER A 7 -18.14 6.90 30.80
N THR A 8 -17.44 6.03 31.52
CA THR A 8 -17.16 4.66 31.06
C THR A 8 -18.44 3.88 30.79
N ILE A 9 -18.51 3.24 29.65
CA ILE A 9 -19.63 2.42 29.21
C ILE A 9 -19.13 1.01 28.87
N ASN A 10 -19.80 -0.01 29.39
CA ASN A 10 -19.47 -1.40 28.99
C ASN A 10 -19.92 -1.71 27.57
N THR A 11 -21.18 -1.37 27.23
CA THR A 11 -21.72 -1.67 25.90
C THR A 11 -22.59 -0.52 25.42
N PHE A 12 -22.29 -0.05 24.20
CA PHE A 12 -23.12 0.88 23.45
C PHE A 12 -23.55 0.21 22.14
N VAL A 13 -24.85 0.08 21.91
CA VAL A 13 -25.42 -0.48 20.68
C VAL A 13 -26.30 0.58 20.04
N ASN A 14 -26.05 0.88 18.78
CA ASN A 14 -26.96 1.62 17.93
C ASN A 14 -27.72 0.65 17.03
N ASP A 15 -28.99 0.47 17.26
CA ASP A 15 -29.89 -0.33 16.41
C ASP A 15 -30.98 0.54 15.75
N GLY A 16 -30.70 1.80 15.56
CA GLY A 16 -31.56 2.80 14.95
C GLY A 16 -30.78 3.88 14.22
N LEU A 17 -31.35 5.07 14.16
CA LEU A 17 -30.71 6.25 13.58
C LEU A 17 -30.18 7.16 14.71
N ILE A 18 -28.89 7.42 14.69
CA ILE A 18 -28.26 8.53 15.40
C ILE A 18 -27.89 9.57 14.37
N ALA A 19 -28.56 10.72 14.36
CA ALA A 19 -28.29 11.80 13.44
C ALA A 19 -27.95 13.11 14.18
N ALA A 20 -26.92 13.77 13.73
CA ALA A 20 -26.55 15.11 14.17
C ALA A 20 -26.52 16.03 12.95
N THR A 21 -27.67 16.71 12.72
CA THR A 21 -27.93 17.47 11.48
C THR A 21 -27.72 18.97 11.62
N ASP A 22 -27.47 19.48 12.81
CA ASP A 22 -27.30 20.92 13.07
C ASP A 22 -26.07 21.51 12.38
N MET A 23 -26.26 22.68 11.82
CA MET A 23 -25.49 23.30 10.76
C MET A 23 -24.04 23.70 11.05
N ARG A 24 -23.45 23.45 12.21
CA ARG A 24 -22.03 23.76 12.47
C ARG A 24 -21.41 22.75 13.44
N SER A 25 -20.48 21.95 12.98
CA SER A 25 -19.61 21.05 13.75
C SER A 25 -20.35 20.06 14.67
N SER A 26 -21.35 19.36 14.18
CA SER A 26 -22.03 18.32 14.94
C SER A 26 -21.57 16.90 14.54
N ASP A 27 -21.11 16.16 15.54
CA ASP A 27 -20.72 14.77 15.41
C ASP A 27 -21.91 13.85 15.76
N GLY A 28 -22.04 12.72 15.09
CA GLY A 28 -23.06 11.71 15.42
C GLY A 28 -22.85 11.19 16.84
N ILE A 29 -21.68 10.64 17.12
CA ILE A 29 -21.26 10.22 18.46
C ILE A 29 -19.90 10.86 18.78
N GLN A 30 -19.80 11.52 19.94
CA GLN A 30 -18.54 11.98 20.49
C GLN A 30 -18.18 11.12 21.71
N ILE A 31 -16.93 10.62 21.75
CA ILE A 31 -16.42 9.74 22.80
C ILE A 31 -15.28 10.45 23.53
N ASN A 32 -15.47 10.66 24.83
CA ASN A 32 -14.50 11.29 25.74
C ASN A 32 -14.11 10.38 26.91
N ALA A 33 -14.57 9.13 26.92
CA ALA A 33 -14.38 8.17 28.01
C ALA A 33 -14.14 6.76 27.44
N ASN A 34 -13.89 5.81 28.34
CA ASN A 34 -13.69 4.43 27.91
C ASN A 34 -15.00 3.76 27.49
N VAL A 35 -14.96 3.01 26.42
CA VAL A 35 -16.06 2.19 25.93
C VAL A 35 -15.52 0.77 25.67
N LYS A 36 -16.03 -0.23 26.38
CA LYS A 36 -15.57 -1.60 26.14
C LYS A 36 -16.04 -2.10 24.80
N THR A 37 -17.34 -1.97 24.48
CA THR A 37 -17.90 -2.41 23.21
C THR A 37 -18.82 -1.36 22.61
N LEU A 38 -18.58 -0.94 21.37
CA LEU A 38 -19.44 -0.08 20.57
C LEU A 38 -19.85 -0.82 19.32
N ILE A 39 -21.16 -1.00 19.09
CA ILE A 39 -21.72 -1.69 17.91
C ILE A 39 -22.68 -0.75 17.19
N ASN A 40 -22.40 -0.46 15.93
CA ASN A 40 -23.35 0.19 15.03
C ASN A 40 -23.99 -0.86 14.11
N LYS A 41 -25.27 -1.11 14.29
CA LYS A 41 -26.06 -2.03 13.43
C LYS A 41 -26.84 -1.31 12.35
N ARG A 42 -27.07 0.01 12.49
CA ARG A 42 -27.88 0.79 11.57
C ARG A 42 -27.10 2.05 11.13
N THR A 43 -27.59 3.23 11.38
CA THR A 43 -27.04 4.46 10.82
C THR A 43 -26.55 5.40 11.89
N ILE A 44 -25.33 5.89 11.74
CA ILE A 44 -24.78 7.03 12.50
C ILE A 44 -24.39 8.11 11.50
N GLU A 45 -25.03 9.28 11.59
CA GLU A 45 -24.78 10.44 10.74
C GLU A 45 -24.28 11.62 11.56
N GLY A 46 -23.18 12.21 11.13
CA GLY A 46 -22.67 13.45 11.65
C GLY A 46 -22.55 14.51 10.56
N HIS A 47 -22.93 15.77 10.88
CA HIS A 47 -22.66 16.86 9.93
C HIS A 47 -21.16 17.04 9.71
N THR A 48 -20.32 16.79 10.72
CA THR A 48 -18.86 16.78 10.59
C THR A 48 -18.34 15.37 10.54
N THR A 49 -18.60 14.57 11.58
CA THR A 49 -18.05 13.24 11.76
C THR A 49 -19.12 12.28 12.27
N SER A 50 -19.16 11.04 11.78
CA SER A 50 -20.11 10.08 12.35
C SER A 50 -19.68 9.66 13.76
N ILE A 51 -18.41 9.25 13.95
CA ILE A 51 -17.85 8.97 15.27
C ILE A 51 -16.57 9.80 15.47
N LYS A 52 -16.52 10.59 16.54
CA LYS A 52 -15.37 11.37 16.96
C LYS A 52 -14.88 10.88 18.33
N SER A 53 -13.66 10.40 18.42
CA SER A 53 -13.02 10.08 19.69
C SER A 53 -12.00 11.16 20.04
N LEU A 54 -12.18 11.82 21.17
CA LEU A 54 -11.29 12.87 21.70
C LEU A 54 -10.39 12.37 22.82
N GLY A 55 -10.58 11.14 23.26
CA GLY A 55 -9.82 10.50 24.33
C GLY A 55 -10.45 9.18 24.74
N GLY A 56 -9.87 8.54 25.74
CA GLY A 56 -10.32 7.23 26.22
C GLY A 56 -9.92 6.08 25.29
N THR A 57 -10.35 4.88 25.68
CA THR A 57 -10.07 3.63 24.93
C THR A 57 -11.39 2.98 24.54
N ILE A 58 -11.54 2.68 23.26
CA ILE A 58 -12.58 1.77 22.77
C ILE A 58 -11.92 0.41 22.58
N GLU A 59 -12.35 -0.62 23.33
CA GLU A 59 -11.75 -1.95 23.18
C GLU A 59 -12.17 -2.59 21.86
N THR A 60 -13.47 -2.56 21.54
CA THR A 60 -14.00 -3.05 20.28
C THR A 60 -15.03 -2.09 19.69
N LEU A 61 -14.77 -1.63 18.48
CA LEU A 61 -15.71 -0.87 17.64
C LEU A 61 -16.12 -1.73 16.47
N THR A 62 -17.39 -2.12 16.40
CA THR A 62 -17.96 -2.91 15.29
C THR A 62 -18.95 -2.06 14.50
N ASN A 63 -18.73 -1.93 13.20
CA ASN A 63 -19.69 -1.34 12.28
C ASN A 63 -20.31 -2.42 11.39
N GLU A 64 -21.58 -2.66 11.57
CA GLU A 64 -22.40 -3.55 10.70
C GLU A 64 -23.34 -2.74 9.79
N GLY A 65 -23.55 -1.47 10.11
CA GLY A 65 -24.42 -0.55 9.40
C GLY A 65 -23.65 0.51 8.61
N ILE A 66 -24.14 1.74 8.65
CA ILE A 66 -23.63 2.88 7.90
C ILE A 66 -23.14 3.96 8.89
N MET A 67 -21.94 4.46 8.64
CA MET A 67 -21.35 5.60 9.34
C MET A 67 -21.07 6.69 8.30
N ASN A 68 -21.85 7.77 8.31
CA ASN A 68 -21.72 8.92 7.40
C ASN A 68 -21.20 10.14 8.14
N GLY A 69 -20.06 10.67 7.71
CA GLY A 69 -19.57 11.98 8.11
C GLY A 69 -19.34 12.85 6.88
N LYS A 70 -19.74 14.13 6.90
CA LYS A 70 -19.43 15.00 5.76
C LYS A 70 -17.94 15.23 5.62
N SER A 71 -17.22 15.45 6.71
CA SER A 71 -15.76 15.62 6.69
C SER A 71 -15.01 14.33 6.95
N THR A 72 -15.52 13.45 7.84
CA THR A 72 -14.83 12.23 8.23
C THR A 72 -15.82 11.18 8.73
N GLY A 73 -15.68 9.93 8.29
CA GLY A 73 -16.46 8.83 8.83
C GLY A 73 -16.11 8.60 10.30
N ILE A 74 -14.91 8.10 10.59
CA ILE A 74 -14.38 7.92 11.96
C ILE A 74 -13.17 8.83 12.15
N TYR A 75 -13.26 9.75 13.11
CA TYR A 75 -12.17 10.67 13.46
C TYR A 75 -11.65 10.38 14.87
N MET A 76 -10.37 10.02 14.94
CA MET A 76 -9.66 9.76 16.18
C MET A 76 -8.71 10.93 16.47
N SER A 77 -8.85 11.57 17.64
CA SER A 77 -8.03 12.69 18.08
C SER A 77 -7.61 12.49 19.54
N GLY A 78 -6.50 11.77 19.76
CA GLY A 78 -5.98 11.44 21.08
C GLY A 78 -6.57 10.20 21.74
N GLY A 79 -7.56 9.54 21.14
CA GLY A 79 -8.14 8.30 21.64
C GLY A 79 -7.44 7.04 21.11
N ARG A 80 -7.80 5.89 21.68
CA ARG A 80 -7.32 4.58 21.28
C ARG A 80 -8.46 3.63 20.94
N VAL A 81 -8.35 2.90 19.84
CA VAL A 81 -9.20 1.75 19.51
C VAL A 81 -8.32 0.52 19.48
N LYS A 82 -8.63 -0.52 20.28
CA LYS A 82 -7.87 -1.78 20.20
C LYS A 82 -8.25 -2.56 18.95
N THR A 83 -9.55 -2.70 18.67
CA THR A 83 -10.02 -3.40 17.46
C THR A 83 -11.19 -2.66 16.82
N LEU A 84 -11.03 -2.30 15.55
CA LEU A 84 -12.09 -1.82 14.68
C LEU A 84 -12.47 -2.93 13.69
N ILE A 85 -13.73 -3.36 13.72
CA ILE A 85 -14.28 -4.35 12.78
C ILE A 85 -15.31 -3.62 11.90
N ASN A 86 -15.00 -3.44 10.62
CA ASN A 86 -15.95 -2.88 9.67
C ASN A 86 -16.51 -3.98 8.76
N LYS A 87 -17.78 -4.26 8.92
CA LYS A 87 -18.59 -5.15 8.06
C LYS A 87 -19.57 -4.37 7.18
N GLY A 88 -19.86 -3.12 7.56
CA GLY A 88 -20.77 -2.21 6.87
C GLY A 88 -20.01 -1.15 6.05
N THR A 89 -20.50 0.07 6.09
CA THR A 89 -19.95 1.17 5.31
C THR A 89 -19.53 2.33 6.20
N ILE A 90 -18.33 2.86 5.96
CA ILE A 90 -17.81 4.07 6.60
C ILE A 90 -17.51 5.09 5.50
N ASN A 91 -18.21 6.25 5.51
CA ASN A 91 -18.15 7.25 4.46
C ASN A 91 -17.66 8.60 4.95
N HIS A 92 -16.81 9.23 4.12
CA HIS A 92 -16.67 10.67 4.02
C HIS A 92 -17.42 11.13 2.76
N THR A 93 -18.43 12.00 2.92
CA THR A 93 -19.40 12.25 1.84
C THR A 93 -19.24 13.61 1.15
N ASP A 94 -18.62 14.60 1.77
CA ASP A 94 -18.50 15.96 1.21
C ASP A 94 -17.29 16.09 0.28
N SER A 95 -17.53 16.21 -1.00
CA SER A 95 -16.46 16.36 -2.01
C SER A 95 -15.75 17.72 -1.95
N SER A 96 -16.29 18.71 -1.25
CA SER A 96 -15.66 20.01 -1.05
C SER A 96 -14.57 19.97 0.05
N VAL A 97 -14.59 18.95 0.92
CA VAL A 97 -13.60 18.74 1.99
C VAL A 97 -12.50 17.82 1.50
N SER A 98 -11.51 18.38 0.82
CA SER A 98 -10.41 17.60 0.20
C SER A 98 -9.53 16.83 1.21
N TRP A 99 -9.45 17.27 2.46
CA TRP A 99 -8.68 16.62 3.54
C TRP A 99 -9.52 15.66 4.40
N GLY A 100 -10.76 15.40 4.00
CA GLY A 100 -11.63 14.44 4.63
C GLY A 100 -11.18 13.00 4.41
N ALA A 101 -11.62 12.10 5.29
CA ALA A 101 -11.26 10.69 5.21
C ALA A 101 -12.41 9.77 5.66
N GLY A 102 -12.43 8.54 5.16
CA GLY A 102 -13.27 7.50 5.75
C GLY A 102 -12.88 7.27 7.21
N ILE A 103 -11.58 7.03 7.47
CA ILE A 103 -11.00 6.90 8.82
C ILE A 103 -9.79 7.83 8.93
N LYS A 104 -9.74 8.69 9.97
CA LYS A 104 -8.66 9.64 10.18
C LYS A 104 -8.09 9.56 11.59
N LEU A 105 -6.75 9.53 11.69
CA LEU A 105 -6.02 9.53 12.95
C LEU A 105 -5.19 10.80 13.11
N GLU A 106 -5.41 11.51 14.21
CA GLU A 106 -4.67 12.72 14.60
C GLU A 106 -4.32 12.72 16.09
N ASN A 107 -3.48 13.66 16.50
CA ASN A 107 -3.16 13.97 17.90
C ASN A 107 -2.72 12.74 18.73
N GLY A 108 -1.84 11.90 18.15
CA GLY A 108 -1.29 10.73 18.83
C GLY A 108 -2.27 9.56 19.00
N SER A 109 -3.41 9.60 18.31
CA SER A 109 -4.40 8.52 18.39
C SER A 109 -3.87 7.21 17.77
N THR A 110 -4.44 6.10 18.23
CA THR A 110 -4.01 4.77 17.78
C THR A 110 -5.22 3.88 17.49
N ILE A 111 -5.16 3.16 16.37
CA ILE A 111 -5.97 1.96 16.15
C ILE A 111 -5.01 0.78 16.03
N GLU A 112 -5.12 -0.20 16.93
CA GLU A 112 -4.16 -1.31 16.94
C GLU A 112 -4.46 -2.33 15.85
N ASN A 113 -5.75 -2.67 15.68
CA ASN A 113 -6.18 -3.63 14.68
C ASN A 113 -7.41 -3.14 13.93
N ILE A 114 -7.35 -3.18 12.61
CA ILE A 114 -8.53 -2.98 11.75
C ILE A 114 -8.76 -4.26 10.96
N ILE A 115 -9.99 -4.74 11.01
CA ILE A 115 -10.49 -5.83 10.16
C ILE A 115 -11.61 -5.24 9.29
N ASN A 116 -11.33 -5.08 8.00
CA ASN A 116 -12.29 -4.53 7.04
C ASN A 116 -12.79 -5.62 6.09
N THR A 117 -14.05 -5.99 6.25
CA THR A 117 -14.81 -6.86 5.34
C THR A 117 -15.95 -6.12 4.64
N GLY A 118 -16.13 -4.84 4.96
CA GLY A 118 -17.08 -3.92 4.36
C GLY A 118 -16.38 -2.84 3.52
N THR A 119 -16.98 -1.67 3.44
CA THR A 119 -16.48 -0.57 2.63
C THR A 119 -16.04 0.61 3.49
N VAL A 120 -14.86 1.14 3.20
CA VAL A 120 -14.41 2.47 3.63
C VAL A 120 -14.32 3.32 2.37
N ASN A 121 -15.15 4.36 2.26
CA ASN A 121 -15.27 5.16 1.05
C ASN A 121 -15.11 6.66 1.35
N SER A 122 -14.34 7.36 0.53
CA SER A 122 -14.02 8.76 0.79
C SER A 122 -13.82 9.58 -0.50
N ASN A 123 -14.38 10.78 -0.50
CA ASN A 123 -14.08 11.83 -1.49
C ASN A 123 -12.70 12.49 -1.26
N GLY A 124 -11.98 12.10 -0.23
CA GLY A 124 -10.62 12.49 0.12
C GLY A 124 -9.72 11.26 0.23
N PHE A 125 -9.32 10.95 1.45
CA PHE A 125 -8.49 9.77 1.79
C PHE A 125 -9.41 8.63 2.28
N GLY A 126 -9.19 7.42 1.80
CA GLY A 126 -9.89 6.25 2.37
C GLY A 126 -9.54 6.12 3.85
N ILE A 127 -8.26 5.97 4.15
CA ILE A 127 -7.69 5.99 5.50
C ILE A 127 -6.55 7.01 5.54
N ALA A 128 -6.55 7.93 6.51
CA ALA A 128 -5.52 8.95 6.70
C ALA A 128 -4.87 8.85 8.09
N VAL A 129 -3.55 8.75 8.12
CA VAL A 129 -2.73 8.81 9.35
C VAL A 129 -1.94 10.10 9.32
N THR A 130 -2.45 11.16 9.93
CA THR A 130 -1.81 12.48 9.89
C THR A 130 -0.94 12.76 11.11
N HIS A 131 -1.36 12.34 12.32
CA HIS A 131 -0.59 12.38 13.57
C HIS A 131 -1.06 11.24 14.47
N GLY A 132 -0.76 9.99 14.08
CA GLY A 132 -1.21 8.81 14.81
C GLY A 132 -0.51 7.55 14.35
N LYS A 133 -1.05 6.41 14.75
CA LYS A 133 -0.48 5.10 14.44
C LYS A 133 -1.56 4.07 14.16
N PHE A 134 -1.42 3.33 13.07
CA PHE A 134 -2.06 2.03 12.89
C PHE A 134 -1.10 0.90 13.28
N GLY A 135 -1.61 -0.12 13.95
CA GLY A 135 -0.91 -1.38 14.16
C GLY A 135 -1.08 -2.29 12.95
N THR A 136 -2.17 -3.01 12.86
CA THR A 136 -2.44 -3.95 11.77
C THR A 136 -3.72 -3.58 11.02
N LEU A 137 -3.68 -3.59 9.70
CA LEU A 137 -4.85 -3.46 8.82
C LEU A 137 -5.01 -4.73 8.01
N THR A 138 -6.13 -5.43 8.19
CA THR A 138 -6.52 -6.59 7.41
C THR A 138 -7.75 -6.26 6.57
N ILE A 139 -7.64 -6.38 5.25
CA ILE A 139 -8.75 -6.23 4.29
C ILE A 139 -9.00 -7.60 3.69
N LYS A 140 -10.21 -8.13 3.85
CA LYS A 140 -10.56 -9.49 3.41
C LYS A 140 -12.06 -9.64 3.15
N ASP A 141 -12.47 -10.79 2.64
CA ASP A 141 -13.86 -11.15 2.42
C ASP A 141 -14.65 -10.11 1.60
N GLY A 142 -14.02 -9.53 0.56
CA GLY A 142 -14.60 -8.49 -0.27
C GLY A 142 -14.48 -7.08 0.30
N GLY A 143 -13.73 -6.90 1.38
CA GLY A 143 -13.51 -5.59 1.99
C GLY A 143 -12.83 -4.60 1.04
N MET A 144 -13.26 -3.35 1.04
CA MET A 144 -12.75 -2.31 0.15
C MET A 144 -12.40 -1.04 0.91
N VAL A 145 -11.27 -0.43 0.53
CA VAL A 145 -10.90 0.93 0.93
C VAL A 145 -10.74 1.77 -0.34
N TYR A 146 -11.55 2.80 -0.47
CA TYR A 146 -11.47 3.76 -1.57
C TYR A 146 -11.21 5.17 -1.05
N GLY A 147 -10.29 5.87 -1.68
CA GLY A 147 -10.05 7.30 -1.49
C GLY A 147 -9.80 8.00 -2.81
N LYS A 148 -10.46 9.13 -3.05
CA LYS A 148 -10.28 9.90 -4.30
C LYS A 148 -8.83 10.33 -4.52
N TYR A 149 -8.13 10.75 -3.46
CA TYR A 149 -6.73 11.14 -3.55
C TYR A 149 -5.78 9.99 -3.20
N GLU A 150 -6.06 9.31 -2.09
CA GLU A 150 -5.27 8.17 -1.64
C GLU A 150 -6.19 7.13 -1.00
N GLY A 151 -6.00 5.87 -1.35
CA GLY A 151 -6.67 4.79 -0.64
C GLY A 151 -6.22 4.77 0.81
N ILE A 152 -4.90 4.72 1.04
CA ILE A 152 -4.27 4.91 2.35
C ILE A 152 -3.20 5.98 2.23
N GLY A 153 -3.31 7.06 3.02
CA GLY A 153 -2.31 8.11 3.15
C GLY A 153 -1.67 8.08 4.54
N VAL A 154 -0.35 7.92 4.57
CA VAL A 154 0.45 7.96 5.81
C VAL A 154 1.30 9.22 5.79
N GLY A 155 0.92 10.18 6.60
CA GLY A 155 1.55 11.48 6.67
C GLY A 155 2.98 11.42 7.21
N GLN A 156 3.67 12.54 7.11
CA GLN A 156 5.06 12.68 7.51
C GLN A 156 5.29 12.22 8.96
N TRP A 157 6.31 11.37 9.19
CA TRP A 157 6.71 10.81 10.48
C TRP A 157 5.70 9.85 11.12
N GLN A 158 4.64 9.45 10.40
CA GLN A 158 3.61 8.56 10.93
C GLN A 158 3.91 7.09 10.63
N THR A 159 3.12 6.21 11.26
CA THR A 159 3.31 4.76 11.12
C THR A 159 2.02 4.08 10.68
N LEU A 160 2.12 3.36 9.58
CA LEU A 160 1.26 2.24 9.22
C LEU A 160 2.04 0.96 9.60
N GLY A 161 1.49 0.12 10.46
CA GLY A 161 2.13 -1.16 10.79
C GLY A 161 2.02 -2.16 9.65
N ASP A 162 1.47 -3.33 9.93
CA ASP A 162 1.30 -4.38 8.92
C ASP A 162 0.02 -4.20 8.11
N LEU A 163 0.13 -4.38 6.80
CA LEU A 163 -1.01 -4.41 5.88
C LEU A 163 -1.16 -5.80 5.27
N TYR A 164 -2.34 -6.38 5.43
CA TYR A 164 -2.73 -7.67 4.83
C TYR A 164 -3.97 -7.49 3.96
N ILE A 165 -3.89 -7.89 2.69
CA ILE A 165 -5.03 -7.92 1.76
C ILE A 165 -5.22 -9.34 1.25
N ASP A 166 -6.32 -9.98 1.65
CA ASP A 166 -6.72 -11.30 1.16
C ASP A 166 -7.89 -11.15 0.19
N GLY A 167 -7.64 -11.44 -1.08
CA GLY A 167 -8.63 -11.34 -2.14
C GLY A 167 -9.63 -12.49 -2.16
N SER A 168 -9.39 -13.55 -1.36
CA SER A 168 -10.36 -14.64 -1.26
C SER A 168 -11.69 -14.12 -0.69
N SER A 169 -12.77 -14.45 -1.37
CA SER A 169 -14.11 -14.08 -0.92
C SER A 169 -15.13 -15.11 -1.36
N SER A 170 -16.04 -15.45 -0.48
CA SER A 170 -17.11 -16.40 -0.75
C SER A 170 -18.16 -15.87 -1.73
N ASN A 171 -18.26 -14.56 -1.91
CA ASN A 171 -19.24 -13.90 -2.79
C ASN A 171 -18.63 -13.38 -4.12
N GLY A 172 -17.35 -13.68 -4.41
CA GLY A 172 -16.68 -13.25 -5.62
C GLY A 172 -16.26 -11.77 -5.65
N THR A 173 -16.48 -11.01 -4.58
CA THR A 173 -16.02 -9.61 -4.47
C THR A 173 -14.56 -9.59 -4.09
N VAL A 174 -13.74 -8.83 -4.80
CA VAL A 174 -12.30 -8.76 -4.56
C VAL A 174 -11.98 -7.73 -3.48
N SER A 175 -11.20 -8.15 -2.49
CA SER A 175 -10.70 -7.25 -1.44
C SER A 175 -9.60 -6.34 -1.99
N GLY A 176 -9.63 -5.07 -1.61
CA GLY A 176 -8.58 -4.17 -2.11
C GLY A 176 -8.61 -2.73 -1.63
N ILE A 177 -7.59 -2.03 -2.09
CA ILE A 177 -7.39 -0.59 -1.91
C ILE A 177 -7.41 0.07 -3.29
N TYR A 178 -8.24 1.08 -3.45
CA TYR A 178 -8.46 1.77 -4.72
C TYR A 178 -8.35 3.28 -4.54
N SER A 179 -7.81 3.96 -5.56
CA SER A 179 -7.75 5.41 -5.56
C SER A 179 -7.72 6.00 -6.98
N ASP A 180 -8.24 7.23 -7.10
CA ASP A 180 -8.10 8.00 -8.34
C ASP A 180 -6.69 8.61 -8.51
N GLN A 181 -5.84 8.56 -7.47
CA GLN A 181 -4.46 8.97 -7.58
C GLN A 181 -3.51 7.86 -7.11
N ARG A 182 -3.39 7.61 -5.80
CA ARG A 182 -2.43 6.65 -5.24
C ARG A 182 -3.15 5.62 -4.38
N GLY A 183 -2.93 4.35 -4.65
CA GLY A 183 -3.47 3.29 -3.80
C GLY A 183 -2.97 3.45 -2.37
N ILE A 184 -1.65 3.45 -2.18
CA ILE A 184 -0.98 3.73 -0.90
C ILE A 184 0.07 4.81 -1.10
N SER A 185 0.12 5.80 -0.21
CA SER A 185 1.17 6.81 -0.13
C SER A 185 1.80 6.84 1.25
N LEU A 186 3.10 6.70 1.30
CA LEU A 186 3.93 6.87 2.48
C LEU A 186 4.71 8.17 2.31
N ASP A 187 4.32 9.21 3.03
CA ASP A 187 4.96 10.53 2.95
C ASP A 187 6.29 10.55 3.71
N ALA A 188 6.99 11.67 3.64
CA ALA A 188 8.35 11.81 4.13
C ALA A 188 8.56 11.25 5.55
N ASN A 189 9.57 10.38 5.70
CA ASN A 189 9.95 9.73 6.96
C ASN A 189 8.85 8.90 7.63
N SER A 190 7.75 8.62 6.94
CA SER A 190 6.73 7.68 7.43
C SER A 190 7.24 6.24 7.37
N ARG A 191 6.57 5.35 8.10
CA ARG A 191 7.03 3.97 8.23
C ARG A 191 5.90 2.99 8.02
N THR A 192 6.20 1.89 7.36
CA THR A 192 5.39 0.68 7.35
C THR A 192 6.28 -0.53 7.59
N GLN A 193 5.70 -1.58 8.18
CA GLN A 193 6.48 -2.76 8.54
C GLN A 193 6.35 -3.84 7.47
N LYS A 194 5.13 -4.17 7.06
CA LYS A 194 4.87 -5.22 6.06
C LYS A 194 3.71 -4.85 5.15
N ILE A 195 3.78 -5.26 3.89
CA ILE A 195 2.67 -5.22 2.92
C ILE A 195 2.53 -6.60 2.32
N GLU A 196 1.40 -7.26 2.53
CA GLU A 196 1.12 -8.58 1.98
C GLU A 196 -0.22 -8.62 1.24
N LEU A 197 -0.16 -9.00 -0.03
CA LEU A 197 -1.31 -9.27 -0.86
C LEU A 197 -1.33 -10.76 -1.22
N LYS A 198 -2.48 -11.40 -1.09
CA LYS A 198 -2.64 -12.80 -1.47
C LYS A 198 -4.02 -13.08 -2.05
N ASN A 199 -4.14 -14.22 -2.75
CA ASN A 199 -5.41 -14.77 -3.24
C ASN A 199 -6.27 -13.77 -4.05
N GLY A 200 -5.64 -12.94 -4.88
CA GLY A 200 -6.36 -11.94 -5.67
C GLY A 200 -6.52 -10.57 -5.02
N GLY A 201 -5.83 -10.28 -3.90
CA GLY A 201 -5.84 -8.95 -3.28
C GLY A 201 -5.31 -7.84 -4.20
N ILE A 202 -5.92 -6.65 -4.16
CA ILE A 202 -5.62 -5.56 -5.09
C ILE A 202 -5.19 -4.29 -4.36
N ILE A 203 -4.15 -3.63 -4.89
CA ILE A 203 -3.86 -2.22 -4.63
C ILE A 203 -3.82 -1.51 -5.99
N LYS A 204 -4.69 -0.52 -6.18
CA LYS A 204 -4.82 0.21 -7.45
C LYS A 204 -4.87 1.70 -7.25
N GLY A 205 -4.03 2.42 -8.00
CA GLY A 205 -4.08 3.88 -8.11
C GLY A 205 -4.01 4.31 -9.58
N LYS A 206 -4.76 5.34 -9.99
CA LYS A 206 -4.69 5.87 -11.36
C LYS A 206 -3.34 6.56 -11.66
N VAL A 207 -2.55 6.89 -10.62
CA VAL A 207 -1.19 7.39 -10.78
C VAL A 207 -0.21 6.31 -10.32
N HIS A 208 -0.16 6.01 -9.02
CA HIS A 208 0.71 4.98 -8.46
C HIS A 208 -0.10 3.95 -7.68
N GLY A 209 0.28 2.67 -7.78
CA GLY A 209 -0.23 1.65 -6.89
C GLY A 209 0.26 1.90 -5.46
N ILE A 210 1.56 1.85 -5.25
CA ILE A 210 2.24 2.13 -3.98
C ILE A 210 3.32 3.19 -4.21
N ARG A 211 3.44 4.18 -3.31
CA ARG A 211 4.46 5.22 -3.34
C ARG A 211 5.10 5.41 -1.97
N LEU A 212 6.42 5.39 -1.94
CA LEU A 212 7.25 5.80 -0.80
C LEU A 212 7.98 7.10 -1.17
N ASP A 213 7.90 8.12 -0.31
CA ASP A 213 8.52 9.44 -0.53
C ASP A 213 9.61 9.72 0.51
N ASN A 214 10.62 10.47 0.10
CA ASN A 214 11.61 11.22 0.90
C ASN A 214 11.90 10.65 2.31
N GLY A 215 12.59 9.52 2.40
CA GLY A 215 12.94 8.89 3.67
C GLY A 215 11.84 8.03 4.28
N ALA A 216 10.70 7.85 3.61
CA ALA A 216 9.73 6.83 4.01
C ALA A 216 10.36 5.43 3.98
N SER A 217 9.97 4.56 4.90
CA SER A 217 10.57 3.23 5.00
C SER A 217 9.53 2.10 5.03
N LEU A 218 9.85 1.03 4.31
CA LEU A 218 9.28 -0.30 4.48
C LEU A 218 10.38 -1.18 5.09
N SER A 219 10.27 -1.49 6.38
CA SER A 219 11.32 -2.20 7.11
C SER A 219 11.26 -3.72 6.97
N GLY A 220 10.08 -4.28 6.73
CA GLY A 220 9.88 -5.68 6.43
C GLY A 220 9.57 -5.93 4.97
N GLU A 221 8.93 -7.04 4.67
CA GLU A 221 8.72 -7.53 3.32
C GLU A 221 7.49 -6.92 2.63
N MET A 222 7.58 -6.78 1.31
CA MET A 222 6.45 -6.59 0.42
C MET A 222 6.23 -7.89 -0.35
N ILE A 223 5.11 -8.58 -0.08
CA ILE A 223 4.79 -9.87 -0.67
C ILE A 223 3.49 -9.78 -1.47
N LEU A 224 3.57 -10.09 -2.75
CA LEU A 224 2.42 -10.31 -3.60
C LEU A 224 2.39 -11.79 -3.99
N SER A 225 1.34 -12.51 -3.64
CA SER A 225 1.25 -13.94 -3.91
C SER A 225 -0.13 -14.39 -4.33
N GLY A 226 -0.17 -15.41 -5.17
CA GLY A 226 -1.41 -16.04 -5.63
C GLY A 226 -2.03 -15.33 -6.85
N LYS A 227 -2.67 -16.15 -7.68
CA LYS A 227 -3.30 -15.70 -8.93
C LYS A 227 -4.28 -14.55 -8.69
N GLY A 228 -4.14 -13.49 -9.48
CA GLY A 228 -4.98 -12.30 -9.43
C GLY A 228 -4.56 -11.26 -8.39
N SER A 229 -3.63 -11.57 -7.48
CA SER A 229 -3.03 -10.57 -6.59
C SER A 229 -2.24 -9.56 -7.42
N ARG A 230 -2.52 -8.25 -7.22
CA ARG A 230 -1.87 -7.27 -8.07
C ARG A 230 -1.71 -5.89 -7.45
N VAL A 231 -0.65 -5.22 -7.87
CA VAL A 231 -0.43 -3.79 -7.65
C VAL A 231 -0.46 -3.11 -9.01
N GLU A 232 -1.42 -2.19 -9.18
CA GLU A 232 -1.65 -1.46 -10.43
C GLU A 232 -1.38 0.02 -10.26
N GLY A 233 -0.48 0.56 -11.07
CA GLY A 233 -0.31 1.98 -11.31
C GLY A 233 -0.96 2.38 -12.65
N GLY A 234 -1.28 3.65 -12.81
CA GLY A 234 -1.70 4.21 -14.09
C GLY A 234 -0.57 4.99 -14.76
N SER A 235 -0.68 6.32 -14.78
CA SER A 235 0.31 7.20 -15.42
C SER A 235 1.68 7.25 -14.74
N GLY A 236 1.78 6.79 -13.51
CA GLY A 236 3.04 6.68 -12.75
C GLY A 236 3.58 5.25 -12.73
N ALA A 237 3.85 4.68 -11.58
CA ALA A 237 4.42 3.34 -11.42
C ALA A 237 3.47 2.41 -10.64
N GLY A 238 3.61 1.10 -10.83
CA GLY A 238 3.03 0.12 -9.92
C GLY A 238 3.55 0.35 -8.50
N ILE A 239 4.85 0.26 -8.33
CA ILE A 239 5.56 0.56 -7.07
C ILE A 239 6.59 1.65 -7.34
N LEU A 240 6.49 2.79 -6.64
CA LEU A 240 7.45 3.88 -6.69
C LEU A 240 8.16 4.04 -5.34
N ASN A 241 9.47 3.87 -5.33
CA ASN A 241 10.34 4.28 -4.22
C ASN A 241 11.07 5.57 -4.59
N ARG A 242 10.59 6.72 -4.11
CA ARG A 242 11.15 8.03 -4.40
C ARG A 242 11.94 8.57 -3.20
N SER A 243 13.23 8.31 -3.17
CA SER A 243 14.09 8.66 -2.03
C SER A 243 13.67 8.02 -0.71
N GLY A 244 12.95 6.92 -0.75
CA GLY A 244 12.58 6.11 0.42
C GLY A 244 13.54 4.93 0.59
N LYS A 245 13.26 4.12 1.61
CA LYS A 245 13.99 2.88 1.91
C LYS A 245 13.06 1.67 1.88
N ILE A 246 13.37 0.68 1.07
CA ILE A 246 12.79 -0.65 1.15
C ILE A 246 13.87 -1.58 1.70
N GLU A 247 13.79 -1.89 3.00
CA GLU A 247 14.82 -2.67 3.71
C GLU A 247 14.58 -4.17 3.55
N GLY A 248 13.33 -4.60 3.56
CA GLY A 248 12.94 -5.97 3.23
C GLY A 248 12.88 -6.23 1.73
N SER A 249 12.60 -7.46 1.36
CA SER A 249 12.46 -7.87 -0.05
C SER A 249 11.14 -7.41 -0.67
N ILE A 250 11.16 -7.20 -1.99
CA ILE A 250 9.95 -7.16 -2.82
C ILE A 250 9.83 -8.53 -3.48
N THR A 251 8.81 -9.30 -3.09
CA THR A 251 8.56 -10.65 -3.61
C THR A 251 7.22 -10.70 -4.33
N ILE A 252 7.25 -11.02 -5.61
CA ILE A 252 6.06 -11.22 -6.45
C ILE A 252 6.09 -12.69 -6.88
N LYS A 253 5.04 -13.45 -6.58
CA LYS A 253 5.04 -14.90 -6.82
C LYS A 253 3.67 -15.52 -7.03
N ASP A 254 3.68 -16.76 -7.48
CA ASP A 254 2.50 -17.63 -7.55
C ASP A 254 1.35 -17.02 -8.38
N GLY A 255 1.68 -16.40 -9.53
CA GLY A 255 0.69 -15.79 -10.43
C GLY A 255 0.26 -14.38 -10.06
N ALA A 256 0.97 -13.71 -9.17
CA ALA A 256 0.76 -12.28 -8.87
C ALA A 256 1.34 -11.37 -9.96
N THR A 257 0.85 -10.13 -10.04
CA THR A 257 1.26 -9.16 -11.06
C THR A 257 1.55 -7.78 -10.45
N VAL A 258 2.59 -7.12 -10.95
CA VAL A 258 2.79 -5.67 -10.77
C VAL A 258 2.79 -5.02 -12.14
N THR A 259 1.96 -3.99 -12.33
CA THR A 259 1.78 -3.35 -13.64
C THR A 259 1.59 -1.84 -13.50
N ALA A 260 1.84 -1.11 -14.58
CA ALA A 260 1.43 0.27 -14.77
C ALA A 260 1.25 0.59 -16.26
N THR A 261 0.24 1.38 -16.59
CA THR A 261 -0.01 1.79 -17.99
C THR A 261 1.14 2.61 -18.59
N SER A 262 2.00 3.18 -17.76
CA SER A 262 3.23 3.87 -18.13
C SER A 262 4.40 2.95 -18.46
N ASN A 263 4.23 1.64 -18.45
CA ASN A 263 5.29 0.63 -18.58
C ASN A 263 6.37 0.69 -17.46
N ARG A 264 5.97 1.10 -16.24
CA ARG A 264 6.85 1.25 -15.07
C ARG A 264 6.34 0.39 -13.92
N ALA A 265 6.68 -0.89 -13.91
CA ALA A 265 6.22 -1.80 -12.86
C ALA A 265 6.83 -1.42 -11.51
N ILE A 266 8.15 -1.32 -11.41
CA ILE A 266 8.88 -0.93 -10.20
C ILE A 266 9.85 0.20 -10.55
N VAL A 267 9.81 1.31 -9.79
CA VAL A 267 10.72 2.44 -9.97
C VAL A 267 11.41 2.78 -8.66
N ASN A 268 12.73 2.71 -8.65
CA ASN A 268 13.59 3.21 -7.60
C ASN A 268 14.24 4.50 -8.11
N TYR A 269 13.91 5.63 -7.49
CA TYR A 269 14.17 6.96 -8.05
C TYR A 269 14.84 7.90 -7.07
N ARG A 270 15.67 8.83 -7.59
CA ARG A 270 16.49 9.79 -6.83
C ARG A 270 17.46 9.02 -5.91
N SER A 271 17.44 9.28 -4.60
CA SER A 271 18.21 8.55 -3.59
C SER A 271 17.47 7.37 -2.97
N GLY A 272 16.52 6.76 -3.70
CA GLY A 272 15.81 5.58 -3.26
C GLY A 272 16.73 4.37 -3.04
N SER A 273 16.48 3.59 -2.00
CA SER A 273 17.27 2.40 -1.69
C SER A 273 16.39 1.17 -1.55
N ILE A 274 16.74 0.09 -2.22
CA ILE A 274 16.15 -1.25 -2.06
C ILE A 274 17.27 -2.17 -1.61
N THR A 275 17.30 -2.54 -0.32
CA THR A 275 18.38 -3.34 0.25
C THR A 275 18.05 -4.83 0.35
N GLY A 276 16.77 -5.21 0.39
CA GLY A 276 16.33 -6.59 0.51
C GLY A 276 16.16 -7.36 -0.80
N GLY A 277 16.41 -6.71 -1.95
CA GLY A 277 16.31 -7.34 -3.26
C GLY A 277 14.90 -7.41 -3.86
N ILE A 278 14.81 -7.91 -5.09
CA ILE A 278 13.57 -8.10 -5.84
C ILE A 278 13.51 -9.54 -6.34
N THR A 279 12.45 -10.26 -6.01
CA THR A 279 12.21 -11.63 -6.50
C THR A 279 10.89 -11.70 -7.24
N VAL A 280 10.93 -12.20 -8.47
CA VAL A 280 9.76 -12.51 -9.31
C VAL A 280 9.78 -13.99 -9.58
N SER A 281 8.87 -14.76 -9.03
CA SER A 281 8.97 -16.23 -9.06
C SER A 281 7.65 -16.95 -9.33
N GLY A 282 7.77 -18.09 -9.99
CA GLY A 282 6.64 -18.99 -10.23
C GLY A 282 5.91 -18.73 -11.54
N GLU A 283 5.29 -19.77 -12.07
CA GLU A 283 4.52 -19.72 -13.31
C GLU A 283 3.38 -18.68 -13.23
N ASN A 284 3.10 -18.02 -14.36
CA ASN A 284 2.09 -16.98 -14.50
C ASN A 284 2.33 -15.71 -13.65
N THR A 285 3.46 -15.62 -12.94
CA THR A 285 3.87 -14.40 -12.24
C THR A 285 4.46 -13.39 -13.22
N LYS A 286 4.04 -12.12 -13.13
CA LYS A 286 4.44 -11.10 -14.10
C LYS A 286 4.83 -9.77 -13.46
N LEU A 287 5.87 -9.15 -14.03
CA LEU A 287 6.02 -7.70 -14.05
C LEU A 287 5.67 -7.21 -15.45
N GLU A 288 4.55 -6.50 -15.58
CA GLU A 288 4.16 -5.88 -16.84
C GLU A 288 4.71 -4.46 -16.87
N GLY A 289 5.94 -4.32 -17.38
CA GLY A 289 6.71 -3.10 -17.45
C GLY A 289 8.10 -3.23 -16.81
N ASN A 290 8.85 -2.14 -16.87
CA ASN A 290 10.25 -2.09 -16.48
C ASN A 290 10.45 -2.07 -14.96
N ILE A 291 11.59 -2.62 -14.53
CA ILE A 291 12.25 -2.31 -13.26
C ILE A 291 13.25 -1.18 -13.56
N ILE A 292 13.05 0.01 -13.00
CA ILE A 292 13.88 1.19 -13.26
C ILE A 292 14.60 1.61 -12.00
N ASN A 293 15.93 1.71 -12.06
CA ASN A 293 16.79 2.26 -11.02
C ASN A 293 17.47 3.51 -11.56
N THR A 294 17.14 4.71 -11.06
CA THR A 294 17.48 5.98 -11.70
C THR A 294 17.74 7.12 -10.71
N GLY A 295 18.51 8.11 -11.10
CA GLY A 295 19.07 9.13 -10.23
C GLY A 295 20.22 8.53 -9.42
N ASP A 296 20.35 8.88 -8.13
CA ASP A 296 21.33 8.29 -7.21
C ASP A 296 20.77 7.06 -6.46
N ALA A 297 19.84 6.33 -7.10
CA ALA A 297 19.15 5.22 -6.47
C ALA A 297 20.02 3.94 -6.44
N SER A 298 19.79 3.10 -5.43
CA SER A 298 20.55 1.87 -5.25
C SER A 298 19.67 0.64 -5.06
N ILE A 299 20.08 -0.48 -5.70
CA ILE A 299 19.58 -1.82 -5.39
C ILE A 299 20.75 -2.61 -4.85
N GLY A 300 20.72 -2.88 -3.53
CA GLY A 300 21.84 -3.45 -2.79
C GLY A 300 21.92 -4.97 -2.78
N SER A 301 20.84 -5.66 -3.17
CA SER A 301 20.75 -7.13 -3.16
C SER A 301 20.26 -7.65 -4.52
N ASP A 302 20.16 -8.97 -4.63
CA ASP A 302 19.87 -9.65 -5.90
C ASP A 302 18.51 -9.30 -6.49
N ILE A 303 18.46 -9.32 -7.82
CA ILE A 303 17.24 -9.32 -8.62
C ILE A 303 17.10 -10.72 -9.21
N LYS A 304 16.07 -11.47 -8.77
CA LYS A 304 15.83 -12.85 -9.18
C LYS A 304 14.54 -12.97 -9.96
N ILE A 305 14.62 -13.58 -11.13
CA ILE A 305 13.49 -13.92 -11.99
C ILE A 305 13.57 -15.42 -12.20
N GLU A 306 12.64 -16.19 -11.59
CA GLU A 306 12.80 -17.62 -11.46
C GLU A 306 11.49 -18.41 -11.57
N GLY A 307 11.59 -19.70 -11.88
CA GLY A 307 10.46 -20.62 -11.86
C GLY A 307 9.35 -20.31 -12.88
N GLY A 308 9.68 -19.85 -14.08
CA GLY A 308 8.73 -19.55 -15.15
C GLY A 308 8.12 -18.16 -15.09
N ALA A 309 8.62 -17.28 -14.21
CA ALA A 309 8.16 -15.90 -14.11
C ALA A 309 8.58 -15.04 -15.31
N LYS A 310 7.82 -13.98 -15.59
CA LYS A 310 8.08 -13.10 -16.74
C LYS A 310 8.18 -11.63 -16.30
N VAL A 311 9.23 -10.98 -16.77
CA VAL A 311 9.36 -9.53 -16.76
C VAL A 311 9.11 -9.05 -18.19
N GLU A 312 7.88 -8.64 -18.48
CA GLU A 312 7.45 -8.09 -19.78
C GLU A 312 7.91 -6.62 -19.86
N GLY A 313 9.20 -6.43 -20.06
CA GLY A 313 9.96 -5.19 -20.01
C GLY A 313 11.40 -5.49 -19.61
N GLY A 314 12.15 -4.46 -19.25
CA GLY A 314 13.57 -4.58 -18.93
C GLY A 314 13.93 -4.15 -17.50
N LEU A 315 15.16 -4.47 -17.14
CA LEU A 315 15.88 -3.81 -16.05
C LEU A 315 16.64 -2.61 -16.63
N VAL A 316 16.28 -1.41 -16.22
CA VAL A 316 16.93 -0.16 -16.67
C VAL A 316 17.66 0.47 -15.48
N ASN A 317 18.97 0.53 -15.56
CA ASN A 317 19.83 1.22 -14.60
C ASN A 317 20.45 2.44 -15.29
N GLN A 318 20.03 3.63 -14.88
CA GLN A 318 20.39 4.86 -15.58
C GLN A 318 20.78 5.99 -14.64
N ASP A 319 21.25 7.11 -15.20
CA ASP A 319 21.81 8.25 -14.46
C ASP A 319 22.98 7.80 -13.57
N ASN A 320 22.92 8.00 -12.25
CA ASN A 320 23.92 7.50 -11.28
C ASN A 320 23.42 6.23 -10.54
N GLY A 321 22.46 5.51 -11.12
CA GLY A 321 21.89 4.31 -10.50
C GLY A 321 22.94 3.22 -10.24
N SER A 322 22.88 2.57 -9.08
CA SER A 322 23.80 1.48 -8.74
C SER A 322 23.03 0.19 -8.42
N ILE A 323 23.50 -0.92 -8.96
CA ILE A 323 23.02 -2.28 -8.67
C ILE A 323 24.22 -3.08 -8.23
N SER A 324 24.29 -3.43 -6.93
CA SER A 324 25.40 -4.24 -6.39
C SER A 324 25.07 -5.70 -6.26
N GLY A 325 23.81 -6.08 -6.19
CA GLY A 325 23.35 -7.46 -6.23
C GLY A 325 23.42 -8.08 -7.62
N SER A 326 23.39 -9.38 -7.70
CA SER A 326 23.37 -10.12 -8.98
C SER A 326 21.99 -10.08 -9.63
N VAL A 327 21.96 -10.16 -10.96
CA VAL A 327 20.73 -10.36 -11.74
C VAL A 327 20.72 -11.82 -12.20
N GLN A 328 19.73 -12.58 -11.78
CA GLN A 328 19.60 -14.00 -12.06
C GLN A 328 18.27 -14.26 -12.79
N VAL A 329 18.35 -14.91 -13.97
CA VAL A 329 17.18 -15.36 -14.73
C VAL A 329 17.27 -16.87 -14.87
N SER A 330 16.35 -17.60 -14.23
CA SER A 330 16.46 -19.06 -14.09
C SER A 330 15.13 -19.78 -14.14
N GLY A 331 15.16 -21.10 -14.34
CA GLY A 331 13.99 -21.95 -14.25
C GLY A 331 12.92 -21.66 -15.30
N GLY A 332 13.30 -21.41 -16.56
CA GLY A 332 12.39 -21.13 -17.65
C GLY A 332 11.77 -19.72 -17.63
N SER A 333 12.38 -18.80 -16.89
CA SER A 333 11.91 -17.42 -16.76
C SER A 333 12.42 -16.52 -17.88
N SER A 334 11.83 -15.33 -18.02
CA SER A 334 12.24 -14.37 -19.04
C SER A 334 12.24 -12.92 -18.56
N ILE A 335 13.15 -12.15 -19.16
CA ILE A 335 13.20 -10.70 -19.12
C ILE A 335 13.60 -10.16 -20.50
N ASP A 336 12.97 -9.09 -20.98
CA ASP A 336 13.22 -8.60 -22.33
C ASP A 336 14.62 -7.97 -22.47
N SER A 337 15.06 -7.16 -21.50
CA SER A 337 16.36 -6.50 -21.62
C SER A 337 16.99 -6.13 -20.28
N ILE A 338 18.30 -5.95 -20.30
CA ILE A 338 19.05 -5.27 -19.24
C ILE A 338 19.79 -4.09 -19.89
N THR A 339 19.45 -2.87 -19.48
CA THR A 339 20.06 -1.64 -19.99
C THR A 339 20.77 -0.92 -18.85
N ASN A 340 22.05 -0.57 -19.08
CA ASN A 340 22.87 0.25 -18.18
C ASN A 340 23.38 1.47 -18.94
N GLU A 341 22.95 2.65 -18.55
CA GLU A 341 23.24 3.89 -19.28
C GLU A 341 23.54 5.08 -18.35
N GLY A 342 23.92 6.21 -18.91
CA GLY A 342 24.38 7.38 -18.16
C GLY A 342 25.64 7.06 -17.34
N ASN A 343 25.64 7.29 -16.04
CA ASN A 343 26.71 6.88 -15.11
C ASN A 343 26.31 5.61 -14.32
N GLY A 344 25.34 4.84 -14.80
CA GLY A 344 24.84 3.63 -14.12
C GLY A 344 25.96 2.59 -13.92
N ALA A 345 25.95 1.94 -12.77
CA ALA A 345 26.88 0.87 -12.42
C ALA A 345 26.14 -0.40 -12.01
N ILE A 346 26.51 -1.54 -12.60
CA ILE A 346 26.07 -2.89 -12.22
C ILE A 346 27.32 -3.67 -11.83
N SER A 347 27.53 -3.89 -10.52
CA SER A 347 28.70 -4.61 -10.03
C SER A 347 28.43 -6.09 -9.74
N GLY A 348 27.17 -6.49 -9.58
CA GLY A 348 26.78 -7.89 -9.46
C GLY A 348 26.85 -8.63 -10.79
N SER A 349 26.94 -9.94 -10.74
CA SER A 349 26.94 -10.78 -11.94
C SER A 349 25.57 -10.85 -12.59
N ILE A 350 25.54 -10.99 -13.92
CA ILE A 350 24.33 -11.27 -14.69
C ILE A 350 24.41 -12.72 -15.15
N THR A 351 23.46 -13.54 -14.72
CA THR A 351 23.42 -14.96 -15.07
C THR A 351 22.06 -15.33 -15.67
N VAL A 352 22.08 -15.95 -16.83
CA VAL A 352 20.91 -16.54 -17.47
C VAL A 352 21.13 -18.04 -17.54
N ASP A 353 20.28 -18.80 -16.88
CA ASP A 353 20.39 -20.26 -16.86
C ASP A 353 19.75 -20.90 -18.11
N LYS A 354 20.01 -22.18 -18.26
CA LYS A 354 19.39 -23.03 -19.28
C LYS A 354 17.86 -22.87 -19.25
N ASP A 355 17.20 -22.91 -20.39
CA ASP A 355 15.76 -22.77 -20.60
C ASP A 355 15.18 -21.39 -20.24
N SER A 356 16.01 -20.43 -19.79
CA SER A 356 15.61 -19.07 -19.49
C SER A 356 15.99 -18.10 -20.61
N LYS A 357 15.39 -16.92 -20.63
CA LYS A 357 15.55 -15.97 -21.74
C LYS A 357 15.87 -14.55 -21.30
N LEU A 358 16.87 -13.98 -21.95
CA LEU A 358 17.19 -12.55 -21.91
C LEU A 358 17.48 -12.10 -23.34
N ASP A 359 16.64 -11.20 -23.90
CA ASP A 359 16.76 -10.85 -25.33
C ASP A 359 17.97 -9.96 -25.61
N SER A 360 18.31 -9.04 -24.70
CA SER A 360 19.45 -8.13 -24.91
C SER A 360 20.07 -7.59 -23.64
N ILE A 361 21.36 -7.31 -23.72
CA ILE A 361 22.10 -6.49 -22.74
C ILE A 361 22.69 -5.29 -23.47
N THR A 362 22.37 -4.09 -23.03
CA THR A 362 22.92 -2.85 -23.58
C THR A 362 23.66 -2.10 -22.47
N ASN A 363 24.94 -1.82 -22.69
CA ASN A 363 25.74 -1.00 -21.77
C ASN A 363 26.30 0.21 -22.53
N THR A 364 25.74 1.37 -22.26
CA THR A 364 26.22 2.66 -22.77
C THR A 364 26.64 3.58 -21.62
N SER A 365 26.89 2.99 -20.44
CA SER A 365 27.33 3.74 -19.27
C SER A 365 28.68 4.38 -19.49
N THR A 366 28.82 5.63 -19.05
CA THR A 366 30.07 6.40 -19.00
C THR A 366 30.82 6.21 -17.68
N SER A 367 30.24 5.45 -16.73
CA SER A 367 30.89 5.09 -15.48
C SER A 367 32.15 4.27 -15.76
N SER A 368 33.22 4.53 -15.00
CA SER A 368 34.45 3.71 -15.08
C SER A 368 34.23 2.25 -14.70
N THR A 369 33.15 1.94 -14.04
CA THR A 369 32.77 0.55 -13.63
C THR A 369 31.71 -0.06 -14.53
N GLY A 370 30.83 0.73 -15.16
CA GLY A 370 29.78 0.24 -16.07
C GLY A 370 29.10 -1.04 -15.60
N ILE A 371 29.28 -2.14 -16.34
CA ILE A 371 28.97 -3.50 -15.88
C ILE A 371 30.32 -4.15 -15.53
N SER A 372 30.60 -4.35 -14.24
CA SER A 372 31.87 -4.93 -13.77
C SER A 372 31.73 -6.37 -13.26
N GLY A 373 30.50 -6.85 -13.04
CA GLY A 373 30.23 -8.25 -12.76
C GLY A 373 30.39 -9.15 -14.00
N SER A 374 30.53 -10.45 -13.80
CA SER A 374 30.54 -11.40 -14.91
C SER A 374 29.18 -11.49 -15.59
N ILE A 375 29.20 -11.72 -16.91
CA ILE A 375 27.98 -12.02 -17.67
C ILE A 375 28.10 -13.48 -18.13
N THR A 376 27.18 -14.31 -17.68
CA THR A 376 27.13 -15.73 -18.05
C THR A 376 25.75 -16.02 -18.67
N ASN A 377 25.75 -16.44 -19.92
CA ASN A 377 24.55 -16.86 -20.61
C ASN A 377 24.67 -18.35 -20.95
N ASN A 378 23.90 -19.18 -20.26
CA ASN A 378 23.84 -20.64 -20.51
C ASN A 378 22.53 -21.03 -21.23
N SER A 379 21.74 -20.03 -21.69
CA SER A 379 20.49 -20.32 -22.39
C SER A 379 20.77 -21.07 -23.74
N ASP A 380 19.87 -21.95 -24.11
CA ASP A 380 19.93 -22.68 -25.36
C ASP A 380 19.45 -21.84 -26.58
N ASN A 381 19.20 -20.53 -26.41
CA ASN A 381 18.68 -19.60 -27.44
C ASN A 381 19.72 -18.60 -27.90
#